data_7639b2e2fdc02ee68d9cc0ad920ebf11
#
_entry.id   7639b2e2fdc02ee68d9cc0ad920ebf11
#
_cell.length_a   1.000
_cell.length_b   1.000
_cell.length_c   1.000
_cell.angle_alpha   90.00
_cell.angle_beta   90.00
_cell.angle_gamma   90.00
#
_symmetry.space_group_name_H-M   'P 1'
#
loop_
_entity.id
_entity.type
_entity.pdbx_description
1 polymer ?
#
loop_
_entity_poly.entity_id
_entity_poly.type
_entity_poly.pdbx_seq_one_letter_code
_entity_poly.pdbx_strand_id
1 'polypeptide(L)' 'MKINLWYSKGMQQWRWTLCEELQNGTTKTGECHSGQRPVLRDAMEDVANTVEYMLVVKSMKGD' A
#
# COMPACT_ATOMS: atom_id res chain seq x y z
N MET A 1 8.59 4.74 1.03
CA MET A 1 7.29 4.05 0.98
C MET A 1 7.02 3.39 2.31
N LYS A 2 5.82 3.59 2.82
CA LYS A 2 5.46 3.06 4.13
C LYS A 2 4.31 2.07 3.97
N ILE A 3 4.49 0.86 4.49
CA ILE A 3 3.52 -0.22 4.38
C ILE A 3 3.13 -0.68 5.78
N ASN A 4 1.83 -0.78 6.02
CA ASN A 4 1.30 -1.35 7.26
C ASN A 4 0.36 -2.49 6.92
N LEU A 5 0.44 -3.56 7.68
CA LEU A 5 -0.41 -4.73 7.48
C LEU A 5 -0.77 -5.28 8.87
N TRP A 6 -2.06 -5.43 9.15
CA TRP A 6 -2.48 -5.89 10.46
C TRP A 6 -3.82 -6.62 10.36
N TYR A 7 -4.14 -7.40 11.39
CA TYR A 7 -5.42 -8.09 11.46
C TYR A 7 -6.41 -7.27 12.26
N SER A 8 -7.57 -7.01 11.68
CA SER A 8 -8.65 -6.26 12.34
C SER A 8 -9.63 -7.25 12.96
N LYS A 9 -9.63 -7.34 14.28
CA LYS A 9 -10.53 -8.24 14.99
C LYS A 9 -11.99 -7.87 14.80
N GLY A 10 -12.26 -6.58 14.77
CA GLY A 10 -13.63 -6.11 14.60
C GLY A 10 -14.23 -6.47 13.26
N MET A 11 -13.41 -6.45 12.22
CA MET A 11 -13.85 -6.77 10.87
C MET A 11 -13.56 -8.21 10.48
N GLN A 12 -12.74 -8.90 11.29
CA GLN A 12 -12.30 -10.25 10.99
C GLN A 12 -11.63 -10.34 9.63
N GLN A 13 -10.78 -9.35 9.33
CA GLN A 13 -10.09 -9.27 8.06
C GLN A 13 -8.68 -8.71 8.27
N TRP A 14 -7.81 -9.01 7.34
CA TRP A 14 -6.49 -8.41 7.28
C TRP A 14 -6.60 -7.09 6.53
N ARG A 15 -6.10 -6.04 7.13
CA ARG A 15 -6.14 -4.70 6.54
C ARG A 15 -4.73 -4.24 6.24
N TRP A 16 -4.60 -3.42 5.22
CA TRP A 16 -3.28 -2.90 4.86
C TRP A 16 -3.41 -1.47 4.37
N THR A 17 -2.34 -0.72 4.55
CA THR A 17 -2.21 0.61 3.97
C THR A 17 -0.81 0.74 3.40
N LEU A 18 -0.70 1.53 2.34
CA LEU A 18 0.56 1.74 1.67
C LEU A 18 0.60 3.19 1.21
N CYS A 19 1.58 3.94 1.68
CA CYS A 19 1.69 5.35 1.34
C CYS A 19 3.08 5.67 0.82
N GLU A 20 3.11 6.49 -0.19
CA GLU A 20 4.33 7.04 -0.72
C GLU A 20 4.86 8.09 0.24
N GLU A 21 6.17 8.11 0.49
CA GLU A 21 6.76 9.14 1.33
C GLU A 21 7.58 10.07 0.45
N LEU A 22 7.38 11.37 0.64
CA LEU A 22 8.16 12.37 -0.05
C LEU A 22 9.44 12.61 0.74
N GLN A 23 10.56 12.67 0.04
CA GLN A 23 11.87 12.65 0.69
C GLN A 23 12.45 14.01 1.02
N ASN A 24 11.82 15.07 0.64
CA ASN A 24 12.41 16.38 0.83
C ASN A 24 11.87 17.14 2.03
N GLY A 25 11.46 16.41 3.04
CA GLY A 25 11.09 17.02 4.30
C GLY A 25 9.75 17.71 4.34
N THR A 26 8.97 17.58 3.30
CA THR A 26 7.62 18.16 3.30
C THR A 26 6.71 17.34 4.17
N THR A 27 5.67 17.97 4.70
CA THR A 27 4.69 17.29 5.51
C THR A 27 3.63 16.59 4.67
N LYS A 28 3.64 16.79 3.38
CA LYS A 28 2.67 16.14 2.50
C LYS A 28 3.05 14.68 2.29
N THR A 29 2.07 13.81 2.43
CA THR A 29 2.23 12.43 2.02
C THR A 29 1.89 12.34 0.55
N GLY A 30 2.52 11.40 -0.14
CA GLY A 30 2.18 11.14 -1.51
C GLY A 30 0.91 10.31 -1.60
N GLU A 31 0.80 9.58 -2.69
CA GLU A 31 -0.36 8.74 -2.95
C GLU A 31 -0.45 7.63 -1.91
N CYS A 32 -1.65 7.39 -1.39
CA CYS A 32 -1.89 6.31 -0.44
C CYS A 32 -2.94 5.35 -0.97
N HIS A 33 -2.74 4.09 -0.66
CA HIS A 33 -3.65 3.02 -1.04
C HIS A 33 -3.98 2.19 0.19
N SER A 34 -5.13 1.56 0.20
CA SER A 34 -5.52 0.70 1.31
C SER A 34 -6.44 -0.39 0.80
N GLY A 35 -6.59 -1.44 1.61
CA GLY A 35 -7.48 -2.52 1.26
C GLY A 35 -7.67 -3.46 2.43
N GLN A 36 -8.49 -4.48 2.22
CA GLN A 36 -8.78 -5.47 3.25
C GLN A 36 -9.17 -6.78 2.60
N ARG A 37 -8.73 -7.87 3.20
CA ARG A 37 -9.02 -9.21 2.73
C ARG A 37 -9.17 -10.15 3.92
N PRO A 38 -10.08 -11.14 3.84
CA PRO A 38 -10.23 -12.10 4.94
C PRO A 38 -9.04 -13.03 5.10
N VAL A 39 -8.26 -13.23 4.05
CA VAL A 39 -7.11 -14.13 4.06
C VAL A 39 -5.83 -13.31 3.97
N LEU A 40 -4.87 -13.64 4.84
CA LEU A 40 -3.59 -12.91 4.88
C LEU A 40 -2.88 -12.93 3.53
N ARG A 41 -2.82 -14.08 2.90
CA ARG A 41 -2.13 -14.19 1.61
C ARG A 41 -2.71 -13.25 0.56
N ASP A 42 -4.03 -13.12 0.55
CA ASP A 42 -4.69 -12.23 -0.40
C ASP A 42 -4.35 -10.77 -0.12
N ALA A 43 -4.29 -10.41 1.17
CA ALA A 43 -3.91 -9.05 1.54
C ALA A 43 -2.47 -8.76 1.14
N MET A 44 -1.57 -9.72 1.33
CA MET A 44 -0.18 -9.57 0.93
C MET A 44 -0.05 -9.43 -0.59
N GLU A 45 -0.87 -10.16 -1.33
CA GLU A 45 -0.87 -10.07 -2.78
C GLU A 45 -1.34 -8.68 -3.24
N ASP A 46 -2.36 -8.14 -2.57
CA ASP A 46 -2.81 -6.79 -2.87
C ASP A 46 -1.69 -5.78 -2.65
N VAL A 47 -0.96 -5.91 -1.55
CA VAL A 47 0.16 -5.01 -1.26
C VAL A 47 1.22 -5.14 -2.35
N ALA A 48 1.57 -6.36 -2.71
CA ALA A 48 2.59 -6.60 -3.73
C ALA A 48 2.18 -5.98 -5.07
N ASN A 49 0.93 -6.16 -5.47
CA ASN A 49 0.44 -5.60 -6.73
C ASN A 49 0.46 -4.08 -6.69
N THR A 50 0.13 -3.50 -5.55
CA THR A 50 0.12 -2.04 -5.42
C THR A 50 1.54 -1.49 -5.46
N VAL A 51 2.48 -2.15 -4.79
CA VAL A 51 3.88 -1.76 -4.83
C VAL A 51 4.40 -1.81 -6.26
N GLU A 52 4.09 -2.88 -6.96
CA GLU A 52 4.52 -3.02 -8.34
C GLU A 52 3.96 -1.89 -9.21
N TYR A 53 2.69 -1.58 -9.03
CA TYR A 53 2.09 -0.48 -9.77
C TYR A 53 2.82 0.83 -9.51
N MET A 54 3.09 1.12 -8.24
CA MET A 54 3.70 2.39 -7.88
C MET A 54 5.15 2.51 -8.32
N LEU A 55 5.90 1.42 -8.23
CA LEU A 55 7.33 1.46 -8.52
C LEU A 55 7.66 1.16 -9.97
N VAL A 56 6.84 0.40 -10.65
CA VAL A 56 7.13 -0.04 -12.01
C VAL A 56 6.23 0.66 -13.02
N VAL A 57 4.92 0.43 -12.91
CA VAL A 57 3.98 0.92 -13.92
C VAL A 57 3.94 2.44 -13.94
N LYS A 58 3.79 3.03 -12.77
CA LYS A 58 3.69 4.48 -12.65
C LYS A 58 4.99 5.15 -13.08
N SER A 59 6.11 4.54 -12.76
CA SER A 59 7.42 5.07 -13.11
C SER A 59 7.64 5.02 -14.62
N MET A 60 7.21 3.94 -15.27
CA MET A 60 7.34 3.82 -16.71
C MET A 60 6.50 4.85 -17.44
N LYS A 61 5.36 5.18 -16.87
CA LYS A 61 4.46 6.14 -17.50
C LYS A 61 4.95 7.57 -17.38
N GLY A 62 5.86 7.82 -16.48
CA GLY A 62 6.38 9.16 -16.25
C GLY A 62 7.35 9.64 -17.31
N ASP A 63 7.76 8.78 -18.18
CA ASP A 63 8.66 9.19 -19.28
C ASP A 63 7.87 9.81 -20.43
#